data_c3fc0f1a377aea02d6f54e29efc83be5
#
_entry.id   c3fc0f1a377aea02d6f54e29efc83be5
#
_cell.length_a   1.000
_cell.length_b   1.000
_cell.length_c   1.000
_cell.angle_alpha   90.00
_cell.angle_beta   90.00
_cell.angle_gamma   90.00
#
_symmetry.space_group_name_H-M   'P 1'
#
loop_
_entity.id
_entity.type
_entity.pdbx_description
1 polymer ?
#
loop_
_entity_poly.entity_id
_entity_poly.type
_entity_poly.pdbx_seq_one_letter_code
_entity_poly.pdbx_strand_id
1 'polypeptide(L)'
;MPVKIPTDKISDSVFSELEVYDPPGFLFVDHIAIAVCAGDLESQVRMYQQIGFRELHREEIGGRDQVREVLLQIGESPNLIQLVEPMSADSPVQKQLDRNGGRGCLAHVGLRVKNAQVAFDFFKAKNFRIIDEAPRPGSRGTTVFFLHPKSHEDSAFGVLYEVVEDPTAK
;
A
#
# COMPACT_ATOMS: atom_id res chain seq x y z
N MET A 1 9.64 23.62 19.91
CA MET A 1 8.30 23.93 20.49
C MET A 1 7.27 23.25 19.63
N PRO A 2 6.34 22.45 20.16
CA PRO A 2 5.28 21.87 19.36
C PRO A 2 4.34 22.98 18.90
N VAL A 3 4.07 23.02 17.59
CA VAL A 3 3.06 23.90 17.01
C VAL A 3 1.70 23.42 17.50
N LYS A 4 1.04 24.17 18.37
CA LYS A 4 -0.37 23.93 18.68
C LYS A 4 -1.19 24.35 17.47
N ILE A 5 -1.81 23.36 16.81
CA ILE A 5 -2.86 23.62 15.82
C ILE A 5 -4.09 24.10 16.62
N PRO A 6 -4.65 25.28 16.32
CA PRO A 6 -5.87 25.72 16.98
C PRO A 6 -7.03 24.79 16.62
N THR A 7 -7.60 24.13 17.62
CA THR A 7 -8.75 23.22 17.45
C THR A 7 -10.10 23.96 17.41
N ASP A 8 -10.09 25.26 17.55
CA ASP A 8 -11.29 26.06 17.88
C ASP A 8 -12.08 26.53 16.64
N LYS A 9 -11.77 26.03 15.43
CA LYS A 9 -12.49 26.43 14.20
C LYS A 9 -12.80 25.32 13.20
N ILE A 10 -12.72 24.07 13.63
CA ILE A 10 -13.34 23.00 12.84
C ILE A 10 -14.79 22.94 13.32
N SER A 11 -15.72 23.45 12.52
CA SER A 11 -17.13 23.47 12.90
C SER A 11 -17.66 22.04 13.11
N ASP A 12 -18.53 21.85 14.10
CA ASP A 12 -19.18 20.56 14.37
C ASP A 12 -19.85 19.96 13.11
N SER A 13 -20.17 20.80 12.11
CA SER A 13 -20.69 20.36 10.81
C SER A 13 -19.69 19.56 9.97
N VAL A 14 -18.39 19.81 10.10
CA VAL A 14 -17.37 19.04 9.37
C VAL A 14 -17.23 17.64 9.97
N PHE A 15 -17.37 17.51 11.28
CA PHE A 15 -17.33 16.21 11.94
C PHE A 15 -18.63 15.40 11.71
N SER A 16 -19.79 16.06 11.62
CA SER A 16 -21.05 15.38 11.30
C SER A 16 -21.09 14.88 9.84
N GLU A 17 -20.45 15.58 8.93
CA GLU A 17 -20.26 15.11 7.54
C GLU A 17 -19.21 13.97 7.45
N LEU A 18 -18.20 13.97 8.32
CA LEU A 18 -17.20 12.90 8.39
C LEU A 18 -17.77 11.61 9.03
N GLU A 19 -18.74 11.70 9.93
CA GLU A 19 -19.44 10.53 10.49
C GLU A 19 -20.27 9.78 9.43
N VAL A 20 -20.76 10.47 8.41
CA VAL A 20 -21.45 9.87 7.25
C VAL A 20 -20.45 9.12 6.34
N TYR A 21 -19.19 9.37 6.49
CA TYR A 21 -18.05 8.74 5.82
C TYR A 21 -17.26 7.84 6.78
N ASP A 22 -17.91 7.01 7.60
CA ASP A 22 -17.19 5.88 8.18
C ASP A 22 -17.17 4.73 7.17
N PRO A 23 -16.25 4.82 6.25
CA PRO A 23 -16.10 3.87 5.19
C PRO A 23 -15.41 2.65 5.75
N PRO A 24 -14.84 1.80 4.99
CA PRO A 24 -14.51 0.40 5.19
C PRO A 24 -13.55 0.10 6.36
N GLY A 25 -13.52 0.93 7.39
CA GLY A 25 -12.68 0.72 8.56
C GLY A 25 -11.20 0.93 8.27
N PHE A 26 -10.86 2.00 7.54
CA PHE A 26 -9.46 2.44 7.36
C PHE A 26 -8.83 2.78 8.70
N LEU A 27 -7.59 2.33 8.89
CA LEU A 27 -6.81 2.55 10.09
C LEU A 27 -5.65 3.52 9.85
N PHE A 28 -4.82 3.23 8.85
CA PHE A 28 -3.64 4.05 8.52
C PHE A 28 -3.04 3.62 7.17
N VAL A 29 -2.07 4.39 6.67
CA VAL A 29 -1.23 3.95 5.55
C VAL A 29 -0.29 2.86 6.06
N ASP A 30 -0.48 1.63 5.59
CA ASP A 30 0.31 0.46 6.01
C ASP A 30 1.76 0.56 5.54
N HIS A 31 1.93 0.73 4.24
CA HIS A 31 3.25 0.84 3.63
C HIS A 31 3.23 1.66 2.34
N ILE A 32 4.42 2.10 1.97
CA ILE A 32 4.70 2.67 0.66
C ILE A 32 5.63 1.69 -0.06
N ALA A 33 5.16 1.12 -1.16
CA ALA A 33 5.92 0.18 -1.95
C ALA A 33 6.72 0.89 -3.04
N ILE A 34 8.00 0.58 -3.11
CA ILE A 34 8.95 1.11 -4.09
C ILE A 34 9.42 -0.06 -4.96
N ALA A 35 9.17 0.04 -6.26
CA ALA A 35 9.72 -0.90 -7.23
C ALA A 35 11.22 -0.66 -7.39
N VAL A 36 12.01 -1.71 -7.23
CA VAL A 36 13.46 -1.72 -7.44
C VAL A 36 13.81 -2.59 -8.64
N CYS A 37 14.87 -2.24 -9.37
CA CYS A 37 15.27 -3.01 -10.54
C CYS A 37 15.75 -4.41 -10.15
N ALA A 38 15.58 -5.37 -11.04
CA ALA A 38 16.03 -6.74 -10.83
C ALA A 38 17.54 -6.78 -10.52
N GLY A 39 17.91 -7.40 -9.41
CA GLY A 39 19.27 -7.49 -8.89
C GLY A 39 19.66 -6.36 -7.92
N ASP A 40 18.82 -5.35 -7.70
CA ASP A 40 19.15 -4.19 -6.87
C ASP A 40 18.60 -4.27 -5.43
N LEU A 41 17.74 -5.23 -5.13
CA LEU A 41 17.06 -5.31 -3.83
C LEU A 41 18.01 -5.23 -2.64
N GLU A 42 19.08 -6.03 -2.65
CA GLU A 42 20.01 -6.09 -1.53
C GLU A 42 20.82 -4.79 -1.36
N SER A 43 21.16 -4.13 -2.45
CA SER A 43 21.85 -2.84 -2.40
C SER A 43 20.96 -1.75 -1.83
N GLN A 44 19.68 -1.75 -2.22
CA GLN A 44 18.67 -0.83 -1.70
C GLN A 44 18.41 -1.07 -0.21
N VAL A 45 18.24 -2.33 0.23
CA VAL A 45 18.07 -2.67 1.66
C VAL A 45 19.24 -2.11 2.48
N ARG A 46 20.48 -2.31 2.03
CA ARG A 46 21.67 -1.77 2.73
C ARG A 46 21.65 -0.24 2.82
N MET A 47 21.20 0.46 1.78
CA MET A 47 21.09 1.93 1.82
C MET A 47 20.08 2.38 2.89
N TYR A 48 18.91 1.75 2.96
CA TYR A 48 17.91 2.05 4.00
C TYR A 48 18.42 1.74 5.41
N GLN A 49 19.15 0.64 5.58
CA GLN A 49 19.77 0.29 6.87
C GLN A 49 20.80 1.33 7.32
N GLN A 50 21.59 1.90 6.40
CA GLN A 50 22.55 2.96 6.72
C GLN A 50 21.90 4.23 7.26
N ILE A 51 20.65 4.50 6.94
CA ILE A 51 19.90 5.65 7.46
C ILE A 51 18.95 5.31 8.60
N GLY A 52 19.06 4.10 9.16
CA GLY A 52 18.41 3.71 10.40
C GLY A 52 17.15 2.85 10.25
N PHE A 53 16.84 2.38 9.04
CA PHE A 53 15.76 1.39 8.89
C PHE A 53 16.20 0.00 9.33
N ARG A 54 15.27 -0.76 9.88
CA ARG A 54 15.45 -2.18 10.18
C ARG A 54 14.54 -3.04 9.30
N GLU A 55 15.03 -4.18 8.89
CA GLU A 55 14.24 -5.18 8.18
C GLU A 55 13.29 -5.88 9.15
N LEU A 56 11.99 -5.90 8.82
CA LEU A 56 10.96 -6.59 9.60
C LEU A 56 10.55 -7.91 8.98
N HIS A 57 10.50 -7.98 7.66
CA HIS A 57 10.01 -9.14 6.94
C HIS A 57 10.63 -9.20 5.56
N ARG A 58 10.77 -10.42 5.05
CA ARG A 58 11.25 -10.71 3.70
C ARG A 58 10.52 -11.93 3.16
N GLU A 59 10.07 -11.86 1.91
CA GLU A 59 9.32 -12.95 1.29
C GLU A 59 9.51 -12.97 -0.23
N GLU A 60 9.45 -14.16 -0.83
CA GLU A 60 9.29 -14.35 -2.27
C GLU A 60 7.86 -14.78 -2.55
N ILE A 61 7.17 -13.99 -3.39
CA ILE A 61 5.78 -14.22 -3.76
C ILE A 61 5.75 -14.67 -5.21
N GLY A 62 5.33 -15.90 -5.42
CA GLY A 62 5.16 -16.49 -6.74
C GLY A 62 3.82 -16.15 -7.39
N GLY A 63 3.37 -17.04 -8.28
CA GLY A 63 2.07 -16.94 -8.93
C GLY A 63 1.93 -15.69 -9.80
N ARG A 64 0.92 -14.88 -9.53
CA ARG A 64 0.58 -13.68 -10.31
C ARG A 64 1.56 -12.53 -10.08
N ASP A 65 2.06 -12.37 -8.86
CA ASP A 65 2.83 -11.18 -8.49
C ASP A 65 4.31 -11.32 -8.87
N GLN A 66 4.91 -12.50 -8.70
CA GLN A 66 6.29 -12.83 -9.06
C GLN A 66 7.30 -11.79 -8.61
N VAL A 67 7.33 -11.54 -7.29
CA VAL A 67 8.19 -10.53 -6.67
C VAL A 67 8.95 -11.07 -5.46
N ARG A 68 10.11 -10.48 -5.20
CA ARG A 68 10.77 -10.49 -3.89
C ARG A 68 10.42 -9.20 -3.18
N GLU A 69 10.11 -9.28 -1.91
CA GLU A 69 9.83 -8.10 -1.12
C GLU A 69 10.59 -8.07 0.19
N VAL A 70 10.86 -6.87 0.64
CA VAL A 70 11.42 -6.58 1.96
C VAL A 70 10.65 -5.44 2.59
N LEU A 71 10.16 -5.64 3.81
CA LEU A 71 9.53 -4.61 4.62
C LEU A 71 10.52 -4.01 5.60
N LEU A 72 10.61 -2.69 5.58
CA LEU A 72 11.54 -1.89 6.35
C LEU A 72 10.77 -0.94 7.26
N GLN A 73 11.24 -0.79 8.50
CA GLN A 73 10.69 0.13 9.48
C GLN A 73 11.75 1.10 9.98
N ILE A 74 11.38 2.36 10.18
CA ILE A 74 12.18 3.35 10.89
C ILE A 74 11.58 3.65 12.26
N GLY A 75 12.40 3.55 13.31
CA GLY A 75 11.92 3.75 14.69
C GLY A 75 10.75 2.82 15.02
N GLU A 76 9.72 3.38 15.66
CA GLU A 76 8.48 2.69 16.02
C GLU A 76 7.31 3.07 15.08
N SER A 77 7.61 3.54 13.85
CA SER A 77 6.57 3.91 12.90
C SER A 77 5.67 2.72 12.55
N PRO A 78 4.35 2.87 12.59
CA PRO A 78 3.42 1.86 12.07
C PRO A 78 3.45 1.80 10.53
N ASN A 79 3.92 2.86 9.88
CA ASN A 79 4.01 2.95 8.43
C ASN A 79 5.36 2.38 7.96
N LEU A 80 5.32 1.52 6.96
CA LEU A 80 6.48 0.79 6.48
C LEU A 80 6.92 1.27 5.10
N ILE A 81 8.16 1.03 4.76
CA ILE A 81 8.63 1.04 3.37
C ILE A 81 8.71 -0.42 2.91
N GLN A 82 8.13 -0.71 1.77
CA GLN A 82 8.25 -2.00 1.12
C GLN A 82 9.12 -1.84 -0.13
N LEU A 83 10.19 -2.59 -0.24
CA LEU A 83 10.95 -2.71 -1.47
C LEU A 83 10.45 -3.95 -2.22
N VAL A 84 10.09 -3.79 -3.48
CA VAL A 84 9.58 -4.89 -4.33
C VAL A 84 10.43 -5.02 -5.58
N GLU A 85 11.00 -6.19 -5.78
CA GLU A 85 11.86 -6.54 -6.90
C GLU A 85 11.15 -7.58 -7.77
N PRO A 86 11.07 -7.41 -9.11
CA PRO A 86 10.47 -8.42 -9.98
C PRO A 86 11.36 -9.66 -10.08
N MET A 87 10.73 -10.84 -10.05
CA MET A 87 11.41 -12.14 -10.25
C MET A 87 11.40 -12.58 -11.71
N SER A 88 10.63 -11.94 -12.58
CA SER A 88 10.55 -12.25 -14.00
C SER A 88 10.11 -11.05 -14.84
N ALA A 89 10.27 -11.16 -16.16
CA ALA A 89 9.79 -10.16 -17.10
C ALA A 89 8.26 -10.02 -17.12
N ASP A 90 7.53 -11.03 -16.69
CA ASP A 90 6.06 -11.02 -16.65
C ASP A 90 5.50 -10.39 -15.38
N SER A 91 6.34 -10.15 -14.38
CA SER A 91 5.92 -9.49 -13.13
C SER A 91 5.25 -8.15 -13.40
N PRO A 92 4.12 -7.84 -12.74
CA PRO A 92 3.51 -6.51 -12.79
C PRO A 92 4.47 -5.39 -12.39
N VAL A 93 5.40 -5.66 -11.47
CA VAL A 93 6.44 -4.71 -11.04
C VAL A 93 7.44 -4.44 -12.16
N GLN A 94 7.85 -5.45 -12.93
CA GLN A 94 8.71 -5.24 -14.09
C GLN A 94 8.04 -4.30 -15.10
N LYS A 95 6.76 -4.50 -15.37
CA LYS A 95 5.99 -3.61 -16.27
C LYS A 95 5.89 -2.17 -15.77
N GLN A 96 5.90 -1.95 -14.46
CA GLN A 96 5.96 -0.59 -13.89
C GLN A 96 7.35 0.03 -14.12
N LEU A 97 8.42 -0.71 -13.87
CA LEU A 97 9.78 -0.28 -14.13
C LEU A 97 9.99 0.09 -15.61
N ASP A 98 9.50 -0.74 -16.53
CA ASP A 98 9.61 -0.51 -17.97
C ASP A 98 8.91 0.80 -18.38
N ARG A 99 7.70 1.05 -17.87
CA ARG A 99 6.98 2.32 -18.09
C ARG A 99 7.72 3.53 -17.51
N ASN A 100 8.54 3.33 -16.48
CA ASN A 100 9.37 4.36 -15.87
C ASN A 100 10.78 4.46 -16.49
N GLY A 101 10.99 3.89 -17.66
CA GLY A 101 12.27 3.91 -18.37
C GLY A 101 13.37 3.09 -17.68
N GLY A 102 13.00 1.95 -17.07
CA GLY A 102 13.92 1.04 -16.39
C GLY A 102 14.45 1.56 -15.05
N ARG A 103 13.81 2.56 -14.46
CA ARG A 103 14.21 3.15 -13.17
C ARG A 103 13.23 2.79 -12.08
N GLY A 104 13.73 2.69 -10.83
CA GLY A 104 12.89 2.52 -9.65
C GLY A 104 11.81 3.59 -9.56
N CYS A 105 10.64 3.21 -9.03
CA CYS A 105 9.47 4.09 -8.94
C CYS A 105 8.54 3.68 -7.78
N LEU A 106 7.57 4.53 -7.48
CA LEU A 106 6.47 4.16 -6.60
C LEU A 106 5.68 3.01 -7.23
N ALA A 107 5.60 1.88 -6.55
CA ALA A 107 4.83 0.73 -7.01
C ALA A 107 3.36 0.84 -6.59
N HIS A 108 3.10 1.02 -5.30
CA HIS A 108 1.76 1.23 -4.75
C HIS A 108 1.82 1.83 -3.35
N VAL A 109 0.65 2.21 -2.83
CA VAL A 109 0.45 2.60 -1.43
C VAL A 109 -0.49 1.60 -0.78
N GLY A 110 -0.08 1.01 0.32
CA GLY A 110 -0.88 0.10 1.13
C GLY A 110 -1.76 0.85 2.12
N LEU A 111 -3.05 0.54 2.14
CA LEU A 111 -4.02 1.09 3.09
C LEU A 111 -4.49 -0.01 4.04
N ARG A 112 -4.22 0.12 5.34
CA ARG A 112 -4.66 -0.83 6.35
C ARG A 112 -6.14 -0.68 6.62
N VAL A 113 -6.86 -1.81 6.61
CA VAL A 113 -8.29 -1.89 6.97
C VAL A 113 -8.53 -2.93 8.05
N LYS A 114 -9.67 -2.84 8.72
CA LYS A 114 -10.10 -3.83 9.72
C LYS A 114 -10.57 -5.13 9.07
N ASN A 115 -11.21 -5.05 7.91
CA ASN A 115 -11.77 -6.20 7.20
C ASN A 115 -11.73 -5.96 5.70
N ALA A 116 -10.99 -6.80 4.98
CA ALA A 116 -10.79 -6.66 3.54
C ALA A 116 -12.07 -6.91 2.74
N GLN A 117 -12.94 -7.84 3.16
CA GLN A 117 -14.19 -8.12 2.44
C GLN A 117 -15.16 -6.95 2.56
N VAL A 118 -15.31 -6.36 3.74
CA VAL A 118 -16.16 -5.18 3.96
C VAL A 118 -15.65 -4.00 3.12
N ALA A 119 -14.32 -3.78 3.10
CA ALA A 119 -13.71 -2.76 2.28
C ALA A 119 -13.94 -3.01 0.78
N PHE A 120 -13.79 -4.25 0.33
CA PHE A 120 -14.02 -4.64 -1.06
C PHE A 120 -15.46 -4.34 -1.50
N ASP A 121 -16.45 -4.75 -0.69
CA ASP A 121 -17.86 -4.52 -0.98
C ASP A 121 -18.21 -3.03 -1.00
N PHE A 122 -17.60 -2.26 -0.09
CA PHE A 122 -17.74 -0.79 -0.09
C PHE A 122 -17.24 -0.16 -1.40
N PHE A 123 -16.02 -0.48 -1.82
CA PHE A 123 -15.47 0.07 -3.06
C PHE A 123 -16.26 -0.36 -4.29
N LYS A 124 -16.72 -1.61 -4.31
CA LYS A 124 -17.57 -2.13 -5.37
C LYS A 124 -18.92 -1.39 -5.44
N ALA A 125 -19.55 -1.14 -4.31
CA ALA A 125 -20.82 -0.40 -4.22
C ALA A 125 -20.67 1.07 -4.67
N LYS A 126 -19.47 1.63 -4.56
CA LYS A 126 -19.13 2.98 -5.01
C LYS A 126 -18.59 3.04 -6.45
N ASN A 127 -18.68 1.95 -7.21
CA ASN A 127 -18.19 1.83 -8.58
C ASN A 127 -16.68 2.09 -8.75
N PHE A 128 -15.87 1.87 -7.72
CA PHE A 128 -14.44 1.90 -7.88
C PHE A 128 -13.95 0.70 -8.71
N ARG A 129 -12.99 0.95 -9.59
CA ARG A 129 -12.38 -0.10 -10.38
C ARG A 129 -11.40 -0.89 -9.54
N ILE A 130 -11.80 -2.10 -9.16
CA ILE A 130 -10.97 -3.06 -8.43
C ILE A 130 -10.29 -3.97 -9.44
N ILE A 131 -9.01 -4.28 -9.22
CA ILE A 131 -8.22 -5.16 -10.11
C ILE A 131 -8.54 -6.62 -9.86
N ASP A 132 -8.71 -6.98 -8.58
CA ASP A 132 -9.00 -8.34 -8.15
C ASP A 132 -10.51 -8.63 -8.20
N GLU A 133 -10.88 -9.89 -8.43
CA GLU A 133 -12.28 -10.33 -8.43
C GLU A 133 -12.84 -10.49 -7.01
N ALA A 134 -11.95 -10.75 -6.05
CA ALA A 134 -12.22 -10.86 -4.62
C ALA A 134 -10.94 -10.58 -3.83
N PRO A 135 -11.05 -10.29 -2.50
CA PRO A 135 -9.88 -10.28 -1.63
C PRO A 135 -9.12 -11.62 -1.71
N ARG A 136 -7.80 -11.55 -1.74
CA ARG A 136 -6.92 -12.70 -1.90
C ARG A 136 -5.78 -12.71 -0.87
N PRO A 137 -5.11 -13.85 -0.65
CA PRO A 137 -3.93 -13.90 0.18
C PRO A 137 -2.84 -12.95 -0.33
N GLY A 138 -2.27 -12.16 0.58
CA GLY A 138 -1.10 -11.32 0.39
C GLY A 138 0.11 -11.86 1.14
N SER A 139 1.18 -11.09 1.19
CA SER A 139 2.35 -11.43 2.00
C SER A 139 2.04 -11.42 3.50
N ARG A 140 2.88 -12.03 4.31
CA ARG A 140 2.77 -12.06 5.78
C ARG A 140 1.45 -12.65 6.30
N GLY A 141 0.73 -13.46 5.53
CA GLY A 141 -0.59 -13.97 5.92
C GLY A 141 -1.71 -12.92 5.90
N THR A 142 -1.50 -11.79 5.23
CA THR A 142 -2.51 -10.74 5.04
C THR A 142 -3.56 -11.15 4.02
N THR A 143 -4.66 -10.41 3.98
CA THR A 143 -5.66 -10.48 2.92
C THR A 143 -5.69 -9.13 2.20
N VAL A 144 -5.57 -9.15 0.86
CA VAL A 144 -5.39 -7.94 0.06
C VAL A 144 -6.27 -7.90 -1.17
N PHE A 145 -6.49 -6.69 -1.70
CA PHE A 145 -6.95 -6.44 -3.06
C PHE A 145 -6.43 -5.08 -3.54
N PHE A 146 -6.46 -4.85 -4.86
CA PHE A 146 -5.91 -3.64 -5.46
C PHE A 146 -6.98 -2.79 -6.12
N LEU A 147 -6.91 -1.47 -5.86
CA LEU A 147 -7.67 -0.45 -6.57
C LEU A 147 -6.86 0.07 -7.76
N HIS A 148 -7.49 0.05 -8.93
CA HIS A 148 -6.83 0.51 -10.15
C HIS A 148 -6.52 2.02 -10.09
N PRO A 149 -5.38 2.50 -10.62
CA PRO A 149 -5.04 3.94 -10.63
C PRO A 149 -6.10 4.83 -11.32
N LYS A 150 -6.86 4.28 -12.25
CA LYS A 150 -8.01 4.93 -12.91
C LYS A 150 -9.32 4.45 -12.29
N SER A 151 -9.48 4.61 -11.00
CA SER A 151 -10.46 3.85 -10.22
C SER A 151 -11.85 4.44 -10.16
N HIS A 152 -12.13 5.58 -10.82
CA HIS A 152 -13.46 6.19 -10.89
C HIS A 152 -13.75 6.75 -12.28
N GLU A 153 -15.05 6.90 -12.63
CA GLU A 153 -15.48 7.37 -13.94
C GLU A 153 -14.99 8.80 -14.25
N ASP A 154 -15.00 9.66 -13.23
CA ASP A 154 -14.71 11.10 -13.38
C ASP A 154 -13.29 11.50 -12.92
N SER A 155 -12.55 10.61 -12.27
CA SER A 155 -11.23 10.91 -11.74
C SER A 155 -10.36 9.68 -11.58
N ALA A 156 -9.06 9.89 -11.47
CA ALA A 156 -8.07 8.85 -11.26
C ALA A 156 -7.27 9.13 -9.99
N PHE A 157 -6.96 8.09 -9.22
CA PHE A 157 -5.99 8.22 -8.12
C PHE A 157 -4.58 8.54 -8.64
N GLY A 158 -4.24 8.13 -9.86
CA GLY A 158 -2.90 8.24 -10.40
C GLY A 158 -1.89 7.27 -9.79
N VAL A 159 -2.26 6.61 -8.70
CA VAL A 159 -1.44 5.66 -7.93
C VAL A 159 -2.22 4.37 -7.74
N LEU A 160 -1.53 3.24 -7.79
CA LEU A 160 -2.07 1.95 -7.41
C LEU A 160 -2.20 1.90 -5.88
N TYR A 161 -3.38 1.52 -5.37
CA TYR A 161 -3.58 1.27 -3.95
C TYR A 161 -3.77 -0.21 -3.67
N GLU A 162 -3.09 -0.71 -2.65
CA GLU A 162 -3.34 -2.00 -2.05
C GLU A 162 -4.16 -1.81 -0.77
N VAL A 163 -5.27 -2.53 -0.64
CA VAL A 163 -6.05 -2.56 0.61
C VAL A 163 -5.66 -3.81 1.37
N VAL A 164 -5.27 -3.65 2.64
CA VAL A 164 -4.59 -4.71 3.42
C VAL A 164 -5.32 -4.95 4.73
N GLU A 165 -5.79 -6.17 4.95
CA GLU A 165 -6.18 -6.68 6.27
C GLU A 165 -5.07 -7.55 6.82
N ASP A 166 -4.60 -7.24 8.04
CA ASP A 166 -3.65 -8.06 8.76
C ASP A 166 -4.33 -8.66 9.99
N PRO A 167 -4.62 -9.96 10.00
CA PRO A 167 -5.35 -10.61 11.08
C PRO A 167 -4.54 -10.69 12.38
N THR A 168 -3.23 -10.45 12.32
CA THR A 168 -2.34 -10.49 13.48
C THR A 168 -2.20 -9.14 14.19
N ALA A 169 -2.58 -8.04 13.52
CA ALA A 169 -2.58 -6.71 14.10
C ALA A 169 -3.76 -6.56 15.07
N LYS A 170 -3.47 -6.55 16.35
CA LYS A 170 -4.43 -6.27 17.43
C LYS A 170 -4.52 -4.78 17.70
#